data_c041f15a967d50edf1610e440156b2e4
#
_entry.id   c041f15a967d50edf1610e440156b2e4
#
_cell.length_a   1.000
_cell.length_b   1.000
_cell.length_c   1.000
_cell.angle_alpha   90.00
_cell.angle_beta   90.00
_cell.angle_gamma   90.00
#
_symmetry.space_group_name_H-M   'P 1'
#
loop_
_entity.id
_entity.type
_entity.pdbx_description
1 polymer ?
#
loop_
_entity_poly.entity_id
_entity_poly.type
_entity_poly.pdbx_seq_one_letter_code
_entity_poly.pdbx_strand_id
1 'polypeptide(L)'
;MPRIPWVEEHEATGKLAEIYERTRQEFPGGMVPDIVKTMSVRPDFLRGILGAAQLHFSDGALSRAQHEMIASYVSALNRCHY
;
A
#
# COMPACT_ATOMS: atom_id res chain seq x y z
N MET A 1 17.53 5.07 0.31
CA MET A 1 17.39 5.43 -1.10
C MET A 1 16.71 4.28 -1.86
N PRO A 2 15.66 4.53 -2.61
CA PRO A 2 15.00 3.46 -3.34
C PRO A 2 15.87 2.94 -4.49
N ARG A 3 15.76 1.64 -4.76
CA ARG A 3 16.46 1.02 -5.88
C ARG A 3 15.77 1.27 -7.22
N ILE A 4 14.51 1.66 -7.16
CA ILE A 4 13.71 1.99 -8.33
C ILE A 4 13.23 3.43 -8.21
N PRO A 5 13.06 4.13 -9.32
CA PRO A 5 12.52 5.49 -9.28
C PRO A 5 11.07 5.47 -8.79
N TRP A 6 10.72 6.44 -7.98
CA TRP A 6 9.35 6.65 -7.56
C TRP A 6 9.02 8.15 -7.51
N VAL A 7 7.72 8.46 -7.40
CA VAL A 7 7.26 9.84 -7.29
C VAL A 7 7.07 10.17 -5.81
N GLU A 8 7.73 11.22 -5.35
CA GLU A 8 7.56 11.70 -3.97
C GLU A 8 6.19 12.35 -3.79
N GLU A 9 5.72 12.43 -2.53
CA GLU A 9 4.40 12.98 -2.24
C GLU A 9 4.22 14.39 -2.78
N HIS A 10 5.23 15.24 -2.63
CA HIS A 10 5.16 16.64 -3.08
C HIS A 10 5.24 16.79 -4.60
N GLU A 11 5.64 15.75 -5.32
CA GLU A 11 5.76 15.76 -6.77
C GLU A 11 4.53 15.16 -7.46
N ALA A 12 3.65 14.52 -6.71
CA ALA A 12 2.51 13.82 -7.30
C ALA A 12 1.49 14.80 -7.87
N THR A 13 0.98 14.48 -9.06
CA THR A 13 -0.04 15.28 -9.74
C THR A 13 -1.13 14.36 -10.32
N GLY A 14 -2.27 14.94 -10.67
CA GLY A 14 -3.35 14.21 -11.32
C GLY A 14 -3.86 13.03 -10.49
N LYS A 15 -4.04 11.89 -11.15
CA LYS A 15 -4.57 10.68 -10.50
C LYS A 15 -3.68 10.19 -9.37
N LEU A 16 -2.38 10.32 -9.53
CA LEU A 16 -1.44 9.89 -8.49
C LEU A 16 -1.59 10.74 -7.23
N ALA A 17 -1.78 12.05 -7.38
CA ALA A 17 -2.03 12.93 -6.24
C ALA A 17 -3.29 12.52 -5.48
N GLU A 18 -4.34 12.15 -6.19
CA GLU A 18 -5.58 11.68 -5.58
C GLU A 18 -5.38 10.37 -4.82
N ILE A 19 -4.64 9.43 -5.42
CA ILE A 19 -4.32 8.15 -4.79
C ILE A 19 -3.51 8.36 -3.52
N TYR A 20 -2.51 9.22 -3.57
CA TYR A 20 -1.67 9.52 -2.40
C TYR A 20 -2.48 10.17 -1.28
N GLU A 21 -3.36 11.11 -1.62
CA GLU A 21 -4.20 11.77 -0.62
C GLU A 21 -5.11 10.77 0.08
N ARG A 22 -5.73 9.88 -0.68
CA ARG A 22 -6.57 8.82 -0.13
C ARG A 22 -5.77 7.88 0.75
N THR A 23 -4.55 7.53 0.32
CA THR A 23 -3.65 6.67 1.08
C THR A 23 -3.27 7.31 2.41
N ARG A 24 -2.98 8.60 2.42
CA ARG A 24 -2.66 9.33 3.66
C ARG A 24 -3.81 9.27 4.66
N GLN A 25 -5.04 9.30 4.19
CA GLN A 25 -6.22 9.23 5.05
C GLN A 25 -6.43 7.83 5.64
N GLU A 26 -6.06 6.79 4.91
CA GLU A 26 -6.31 5.41 5.28
C GLU A 26 -5.21 4.78 6.13
N PHE A 27 -3.98 5.30 6.04
CA PHE A 27 -2.85 4.71 6.76
C PHE A 27 -2.49 5.53 8.00
N PRO A 28 -2.07 4.84 9.09
CA PRO A 28 -1.64 5.53 10.32
C PRO A 28 -0.46 6.46 10.04
N GLY A 29 -0.44 7.61 10.71
CA GLY A 29 0.63 8.58 10.58
C GLY A 29 0.46 9.56 9.43
N GLY A 30 -0.55 9.39 8.57
CA GLY A 30 -0.84 10.30 7.48
C GLY A 30 0.26 10.38 6.42
N MET A 31 1.00 9.28 6.22
CA MET A 31 2.07 9.21 5.25
C MET A 31 1.78 8.17 4.18
N VAL A 32 2.37 8.34 3.00
CA VAL A 32 2.31 7.34 1.95
C VAL A 32 3.40 6.31 2.20
N PRO A 33 3.05 5.03 2.42
CA PRO A 33 4.06 4.00 2.62
C PRO A 33 4.97 3.82 1.40
N ASP A 34 6.21 3.44 1.62
CA ASP A 34 7.17 3.24 0.55
C ASP A 34 6.71 2.22 -0.48
N ILE A 35 6.04 1.15 -0.06
CA ILE A 35 5.54 0.14 -0.99
C ILE A 35 4.55 0.75 -1.99
N VAL A 36 3.77 1.71 -1.59
CA VAL A 36 2.86 2.44 -2.49
C VAL A 36 3.65 3.27 -3.48
N LYS A 37 4.69 3.95 -3.03
CA LYS A 37 5.54 4.77 -3.89
C LYS A 37 6.26 3.94 -4.95
N THR A 38 6.61 2.69 -4.66
CA THR A 38 7.29 1.82 -5.63
C THR A 38 6.44 1.56 -6.88
N MET A 39 5.13 1.74 -6.79
CA MET A 39 4.20 1.55 -7.90
C MET A 39 3.75 2.88 -8.52
N SER A 40 4.35 3.98 -8.10
CA SER A 40 3.87 5.32 -8.46
C SER A 40 4.05 5.69 -9.93
N VAL A 41 4.98 5.06 -10.64
CA VAL A 41 5.18 5.33 -12.07
C VAL A 41 4.05 4.78 -12.94
N ARG A 42 3.20 3.93 -12.40
CA ARG A 42 2.00 3.39 -13.06
C ARG A 42 0.79 3.58 -12.16
N PRO A 43 0.20 4.79 -12.13
CA PRO A 43 -0.93 5.06 -11.22
C PRO A 43 -2.13 4.14 -11.44
N ASP A 44 -2.39 3.73 -12.67
CA ASP A 44 -3.47 2.80 -12.98
C ASP A 44 -3.23 1.43 -12.33
N PHE A 45 -2.00 0.93 -12.41
CA PHE A 45 -1.59 -0.32 -11.77
C PHE A 45 -1.67 -0.20 -10.24
N LEU A 46 -1.15 0.89 -9.69
CA LEU A 46 -1.19 1.16 -8.25
C LEU A 46 -2.63 1.15 -7.74
N ARG A 47 -3.53 1.81 -8.45
CA ARG A 47 -4.94 1.85 -8.08
C ARG A 47 -5.54 0.44 -8.05
N GLY A 48 -5.23 -0.38 -9.03
CA GLY A 48 -5.68 -1.77 -9.08
C GLY A 48 -5.17 -2.60 -7.92
N ILE A 49 -3.90 -2.47 -7.59
CA ILE A 49 -3.29 -3.20 -6.48
C ILE A 49 -3.89 -2.77 -5.13
N LEU A 50 -4.08 -1.48 -4.92
CA LEU A 50 -4.70 -0.98 -3.68
C LEU A 50 -6.14 -1.46 -3.53
N GLY A 51 -6.90 -1.50 -4.63
CA GLY A 51 -8.25 -2.04 -4.61
C GLY A 51 -8.28 -3.52 -4.28
N ALA A 52 -7.39 -4.31 -4.89
CA ALA A 52 -7.27 -5.73 -4.61
C ALA A 52 -6.87 -5.99 -3.15
N ALA A 53 -5.94 -5.21 -2.62
CA ALA A 53 -5.51 -5.33 -1.23
C ALA A 53 -6.67 -5.04 -0.27
N GLN A 54 -7.47 -4.04 -0.57
CA GLN A 54 -8.62 -3.69 0.25
C GLN A 54 -9.63 -4.84 0.31
N LEU A 55 -9.90 -5.48 -0.82
CA LEU A 55 -10.78 -6.64 -0.88
C LEU A 55 -10.18 -7.84 -0.15
N HIS A 56 -8.87 -8.06 -0.33
CA HIS A 56 -8.17 -9.16 0.30
C HIS A 56 -8.24 -9.12 1.83
N PHE A 57 -8.13 -7.93 2.41
CA PHE A 57 -8.14 -7.74 3.85
C PHE A 57 -9.53 -7.43 4.41
N SER A 58 -10.57 -7.47 3.59
CA SER A 58 -11.94 -7.33 4.08
C SER A 58 -12.43 -8.66 4.67
N ASP A 59 -13.48 -8.60 5.49
CA ASP A 59 -14.05 -9.81 6.05
C ASP A 59 -14.70 -10.66 4.95
N GLY A 60 -14.47 -11.97 5.06
CA GLY A 60 -15.00 -12.96 4.13
C GLY A 60 -14.98 -14.32 4.80
N ALA A 61 -14.44 -15.34 4.15
CA ALA A 61 -14.26 -16.66 4.75
C ALA A 61 -13.35 -16.58 5.97
N LEU A 62 -12.36 -15.65 5.93
CA LEU A 62 -11.51 -15.30 7.05
C LEU A 62 -11.81 -13.86 7.44
N SER A 63 -11.75 -13.55 8.74
CA SER A 63 -11.88 -12.18 9.21
C SER A 63 -10.65 -11.36 8.84
N ARG A 64 -10.79 -10.04 8.84
CA ARG A 64 -9.65 -9.15 8.62
C ARG A 64 -8.52 -9.42 9.62
N ALA A 65 -8.86 -9.66 10.89
CA ALA A 65 -7.86 -9.97 11.91
C ALA A 65 -7.07 -11.23 11.56
N GLN A 66 -7.74 -12.26 11.03
CA GLN A 66 -7.10 -13.49 10.61
C GLN A 66 -6.17 -13.26 9.41
N HIS A 67 -6.61 -12.45 8.42
CA HIS A 67 -5.76 -12.07 7.29
C HIS A 67 -4.51 -11.35 7.77
N GLU A 68 -4.65 -10.42 8.70
CA GLU A 68 -3.51 -9.67 9.21
C GLU A 68 -2.56 -10.54 10.03
N MET A 69 -3.07 -11.49 10.79
CA MET A 69 -2.24 -12.46 11.52
C MET A 69 -1.42 -13.33 10.57
N ILE A 70 -2.05 -13.81 9.49
CA ILE A 70 -1.35 -14.60 8.48
C ILE A 70 -0.27 -13.77 7.82
N ALA A 71 -0.59 -12.55 7.40
CA ALA A 71 0.36 -11.66 6.76
C ALA A 71 1.54 -11.35 7.67
N SER A 72 1.29 -11.08 8.95
CA SER A 72 2.33 -10.80 9.94
C SER A 72 3.22 -12.01 10.16
N TYR A 73 2.64 -13.19 10.24
CA TYR A 73 3.40 -14.41 10.45
C TYR A 73 4.31 -14.71 9.26
N VAL A 74 3.77 -14.60 8.03
CA VAL A 74 4.55 -14.80 6.81
C VAL A 74 5.68 -13.77 6.72
N SER A 75 5.38 -12.53 7.04
CA SER A 75 6.37 -11.45 7.03
C SER A 75 7.50 -11.74 8.03
N ALA A 76 7.15 -12.21 9.24
CA ALA A 76 8.13 -12.56 10.25
C ALA A 76 9.02 -13.73 9.81
N LEU A 77 8.42 -14.77 9.19
CA LEU A 77 9.17 -15.90 8.65
C LEU A 77 10.19 -15.47 7.60
N ASN A 78 9.85 -14.46 6.81
CA ASN A 78 10.71 -13.93 5.76
C ASN A 78 11.64 -12.82 6.25
N ARG A 79 11.67 -12.54 7.55
CA ARG A 79 12.48 -11.48 8.16
C ARG A 79 12.22 -10.13 7.50
N CYS A 80 10.97 -9.84 7.18
CA CYS A 80 10.56 -8.60 6.57
C CYS A 80 10.41 -7.53 7.65
N HIS A 81 11.01 -6.35 7.44
CA HIS A 81 10.91 -5.23 8.38
C HIS A 81 9.67 -4.38 8.17
N TYR A 82 8.98 -4.59 7.07
CA TYR A 82 7.81 -3.82 6.70
C TYR A 82 6.55 -4.37 7.36
#